data_3abe10ee73489efe113646decf796fec
#
_entry.id   3abe10ee73489efe113646decf796fec
#
_cell.length_a   1.000
_cell.length_b   1.000
_cell.length_c   1.000
_cell.angle_alpha   90.00
_cell.angle_beta   90.00
_cell.angle_gamma   90.00
#
_symmetry.space_group_name_H-M   'P 1'
#
loop_
_entity.id
_entity.type
_entity.pdbx_description
1 polymer ?
#
loop_
_entity_poly.entity_id
_entity_poly.type
_entity_poly.pdbx_seq_one_letter_code
_entity_poly.pdbx_strand_id
1 'polypeptide(L)'
;MKCPFCGFIEDKVVDSRESREGDAIRRRRECLKCERRFTSYERIDEIPHMVIKKDGRRESFDRTKVMAGLLRACEKRPVPSAKLDAIVNTIEKYVQESPERERPTSKIGEMIMRRLKELDKVAYVRFASVYLEFEDVSEFMHELKHLVRSRSAGVPKKV
;
A
#
# COMPACT_ATOMS: atom_id res chain seq x y z
N MET A 1 -11.47 21.70 24.68
CA MET A 1 -11.29 20.21 24.63
C MET A 1 -11.70 19.64 25.98
N LYS A 2 -12.34 18.45 26.04
CA LYS A 2 -12.81 17.87 27.29
C LYS A 2 -11.66 17.55 28.24
N CYS A 3 -11.69 18.10 29.47
CA CYS A 3 -10.65 17.85 30.45
C CYS A 3 -10.62 16.37 30.88
N PRO A 4 -9.46 15.68 30.83
CA PRO A 4 -9.36 14.27 31.21
C PRO A 4 -9.55 13.98 32.68
N PHE A 5 -9.50 15.02 33.54
CA PHE A 5 -9.59 14.87 35.00
C PHE A 5 -11.01 15.11 35.56
N CYS A 6 -11.74 16.09 35.02
CA CYS A 6 -13.06 16.46 35.54
C CYS A 6 -14.16 16.48 34.49
N GLY A 7 -13.85 16.21 33.23
CA GLY A 7 -14.84 16.18 32.15
C GLY A 7 -15.35 17.54 31.67
N PHE A 8 -14.91 18.66 32.25
CA PHE A 8 -15.32 19.99 31.82
C PHE A 8 -14.79 20.31 30.41
N ILE A 9 -15.57 21.05 29.61
CA ILE A 9 -15.29 21.21 28.17
C ILE A 9 -14.50 22.48 27.83
N GLU A 10 -14.41 23.44 28.74
CA GLU A 10 -13.72 24.70 28.52
C GLU A 10 -12.29 24.62 29.08
N ASP A 11 -11.35 25.03 28.28
CA ASP A 11 -9.93 25.09 28.60
C ASP A 11 -9.26 26.29 27.92
N LYS A 12 -8.14 26.73 28.43
CA LYS A 12 -7.25 27.70 27.79
C LYS A 12 -5.93 27.06 27.39
N VAL A 13 -5.37 27.49 26.27
CA VAL A 13 -4.04 27.08 25.84
C VAL A 13 -3.02 27.96 26.55
N VAL A 14 -2.10 27.35 27.31
CA VAL A 14 -1.05 28.06 28.05
C VAL A 14 0.31 28.03 27.35
N ASP A 15 0.54 27.04 26.46
CA ASP A 15 1.76 26.92 25.66
C ASP A 15 1.44 26.16 24.36
N SER A 16 2.10 26.54 23.26
CA SER A 16 1.97 25.89 21.97
C SER A 16 3.36 25.80 21.31
N ARG A 17 3.76 24.61 20.90
CA ARG A 17 5.05 24.35 20.24
C ARG A 17 4.88 23.36 19.10
N GLU A 18 5.59 23.58 18.04
CA GLU A 18 5.72 22.60 16.96
C GLU A 18 6.55 21.39 17.44
N SER A 19 6.22 20.20 16.92
CA SER A 19 7.09 19.03 17.07
C SER A 19 8.43 19.26 16.35
N ARG A 20 9.46 18.51 16.73
CA ARG A 20 10.78 18.60 16.07
C ARG A 20 10.73 18.25 14.59
N GLU A 21 9.78 17.45 14.18
CA GLU A 21 9.57 16.97 12.81
C GLU A 21 8.60 17.87 12.01
N GLY A 22 7.96 18.85 12.67
CA GLY A 22 7.02 19.78 12.04
C GLY A 22 5.65 19.18 11.69
N ASP A 23 5.40 17.93 12.07
CA ASP A 23 4.19 17.14 11.73
C ASP A 23 3.04 17.29 12.73
N ALA A 24 3.30 17.90 13.89
CA ALA A 24 2.32 18.07 14.94
C ALA A 24 2.54 19.36 15.75
N ILE A 25 1.46 19.90 16.29
CA ILE A 25 1.48 21.00 17.25
C ILE A 25 1.16 20.44 18.62
N ARG A 26 2.11 20.53 19.54
CA ARG A 26 1.90 20.20 20.95
C ARG A 26 1.31 21.40 21.67
N ARG A 27 0.11 21.25 22.25
CA ARG A 27 -0.52 22.28 23.06
C ARG A 27 -0.63 21.88 24.52
N ARG A 28 -0.15 22.71 25.43
CA ARG A 28 -0.38 22.59 26.86
C ARG A 28 -1.61 23.38 27.24
N ARG A 29 -2.61 22.71 27.77
CA ARG A 29 -3.91 23.26 28.08
C ARG A 29 -4.14 23.26 29.59
N GLU A 30 -4.94 24.19 30.07
CA GLU A 30 -5.37 24.29 31.47
C GLU A 30 -6.88 24.35 31.53
N CYS A 31 -7.49 23.44 32.29
CA CYS A 31 -8.93 23.38 32.50
C CYS A 31 -9.41 24.58 33.30
N LEU A 32 -10.48 25.27 32.84
CA LEU A 32 -11.01 26.43 33.53
C LEU A 32 -11.77 26.07 34.84
N LYS A 33 -12.15 24.79 35.02
CA LYS A 33 -12.87 24.35 36.23
C LYS A 33 -11.94 23.79 37.32
N CYS A 34 -11.03 22.89 36.97
CA CYS A 34 -10.17 22.21 37.95
C CYS A 34 -8.71 22.64 37.90
N GLU A 35 -8.37 23.64 37.06
CA GLU A 35 -7.05 24.25 36.89
C GLU A 35 -5.91 23.27 36.57
N ARG A 36 -6.23 21.99 36.41
CA ARG A 36 -5.24 20.96 36.02
C ARG A 36 -4.82 21.14 34.57
N ARG A 37 -3.54 20.91 34.34
CA ARG A 37 -2.93 20.99 33.03
C ARG A 37 -2.87 19.64 32.35
N PHE A 38 -3.18 19.61 31.05
CA PHE A 38 -3.04 18.44 30.20
C PHE A 38 -2.46 18.83 28.86
N THR A 39 -1.92 17.88 28.14
CA THR A 39 -1.32 18.10 26.82
C THR A 39 -2.17 17.46 25.76
N SER A 40 -2.38 18.18 24.64
CA SER A 40 -2.95 17.65 23.42
C SER A 40 -1.96 17.79 22.27
N TYR A 41 -2.11 16.94 21.26
CA TYR A 41 -1.40 17.04 20.00
C TYR A 41 -2.42 17.25 18.88
N GLU A 42 -2.17 18.25 18.06
CA GLU A 42 -2.89 18.44 16.80
C GLU A 42 -2.00 17.92 15.68
N ARG A 43 -2.53 17.03 14.87
CA ARG A 43 -1.88 16.48 13.68
C ARG A 43 -2.79 16.69 12.49
N ILE A 44 -2.19 16.76 11.30
CA ILE A 44 -2.95 16.72 10.07
C ILE A 44 -3.57 15.33 9.95
N ASP A 45 -4.88 15.27 9.79
CA ASP A 45 -5.59 14.01 9.54
C ASP A 45 -5.34 13.59 8.09
N GLU A 46 -4.48 12.58 7.91
CA GLU A 46 -4.21 12.03 6.60
C GLU A 46 -5.39 11.16 6.16
N ILE A 47 -6.16 11.64 5.20
CA ILE A 47 -7.22 10.83 4.61
C ILE A 47 -6.55 9.69 3.82
N PRO A 48 -6.78 8.42 4.21
CA PRO A 48 -6.13 7.29 3.56
C PRO A 48 -6.56 7.17 2.10
N HIS A 49 -5.62 6.79 1.24
CA HIS A 49 -5.95 6.40 -0.12
C HIS A 49 -6.66 5.04 -0.12
N MET A 50 -7.74 4.93 -0.88
CA MET A 50 -8.57 3.75 -0.92
C MET A 50 -8.27 2.90 -2.16
N VAL A 51 -8.51 1.61 -2.05
CA VAL A 51 -8.52 0.68 -3.18
C VAL A 51 -9.90 0.05 -3.32
N ILE A 52 -10.35 -0.08 -4.56
CA ILE A 52 -11.62 -0.70 -4.91
C ILE A 52 -11.36 -2.14 -5.29
N LYS A 53 -11.93 -3.08 -4.57
CA LYS A 53 -11.85 -4.52 -4.83
C LYS A 53 -12.70 -4.92 -6.05
N LYS A 54 -12.51 -6.13 -6.57
CA LYS A 54 -13.32 -6.68 -7.68
C LYS A 54 -14.83 -6.70 -7.37
N ASP A 55 -15.20 -6.91 -6.10
CA ASP A 55 -16.57 -6.92 -5.61
C ASP A 55 -17.15 -5.51 -5.29
N GLY A 56 -16.40 -4.45 -5.58
CA GLY A 56 -16.79 -3.06 -5.35
C GLY A 56 -16.53 -2.54 -3.93
N ARG A 57 -16.10 -3.37 -2.99
CA ARG A 57 -15.74 -2.91 -1.63
C ARG A 57 -14.53 -1.99 -1.66
N ARG A 58 -14.54 -1.01 -0.76
CA ARG A 58 -13.45 -0.06 -0.56
C ARG A 58 -12.65 -0.45 0.68
N GLU A 59 -11.33 -0.50 0.55
CA GLU A 59 -10.40 -0.73 1.66
C GLU A 59 -9.27 0.29 1.59
N SER A 60 -8.69 0.65 2.73
CA SER A 60 -7.47 1.45 2.76
C SER A 60 -6.34 0.73 2.02
N PHE A 61 -5.57 1.47 1.24
CA PHE A 61 -4.36 0.92 0.64
C PHE A 61 -3.38 0.50 1.73
N ASP A 62 -2.90 -0.73 1.64
CA ASP A 62 -1.95 -1.30 2.59
C ASP A 62 -0.71 -1.81 1.84
N ARG A 63 0.38 -1.06 1.98
CA ARG A 63 1.69 -1.39 1.43
C ARG A 63 2.16 -2.79 1.87
N THR A 64 1.88 -3.16 3.13
CA THR A 64 2.31 -4.44 3.70
C THR A 64 1.62 -5.61 3.02
N LYS A 65 0.34 -5.48 2.68
CA LYS A 65 -0.41 -6.51 1.92
C LYS A 65 0.20 -6.73 0.54
N VAL A 66 0.59 -5.66 -0.16
CA VAL A 66 1.25 -5.75 -1.47
C VAL A 66 2.58 -6.46 -1.37
N MET A 67 3.43 -6.04 -0.41
CA MET A 67 4.73 -6.68 -0.16
C MET A 67 4.59 -8.16 0.20
N ALA A 68 3.65 -8.51 1.08
CA ALA A 68 3.41 -9.91 1.47
C ALA A 68 3.01 -10.78 0.26
N GLY A 69 2.18 -10.26 -0.65
CA GLY A 69 1.82 -10.95 -1.90
C GLY A 69 3.03 -11.20 -2.80
N LEU A 70 3.89 -10.19 -2.96
CA LEU A 70 5.13 -10.31 -3.73
C LEU A 70 6.11 -11.31 -3.12
N LEU A 71 6.31 -11.26 -1.79
CA LEU A 71 7.20 -12.20 -1.09
C LEU A 71 6.74 -13.66 -1.23
N ARG A 72 5.43 -13.93 -1.11
CA ARG A 72 4.87 -15.27 -1.34
C ARG A 72 5.11 -15.76 -2.78
N ALA A 73 4.91 -14.89 -3.76
CA ALA A 73 5.16 -15.26 -5.16
C ALA A 73 6.64 -15.55 -5.42
N CYS A 74 7.54 -14.79 -4.81
CA CYS A 74 8.99 -14.88 -4.98
C CYS A 74 9.66 -15.86 -3.99
N GLU A 75 8.89 -16.59 -3.18
CA GLU A 75 9.47 -17.53 -2.21
C GLU A 75 10.37 -18.57 -2.89
N LYS A 76 11.61 -18.75 -2.36
CA LYS A 76 12.66 -19.62 -2.92
C LYS A 76 13.07 -19.25 -4.35
N ARG A 77 12.84 -17.99 -4.77
CA ARG A 77 13.36 -17.47 -6.05
C ARG A 77 14.49 -16.46 -5.79
N PRO A 78 15.49 -16.40 -6.69
CA PRO A 78 16.63 -15.48 -6.54
C PRO A 78 16.24 -14.03 -6.94
N VAL A 79 15.18 -13.50 -6.33
CA VAL A 79 14.72 -12.13 -6.56
C VAL A 79 15.14 -11.28 -5.37
N PRO A 80 16.00 -10.26 -5.55
CA PRO A 80 16.44 -9.39 -4.47
C PRO A 80 15.27 -8.58 -3.89
N SER A 81 15.22 -8.43 -2.54
CA SER A 81 14.20 -7.63 -1.85
C SER A 81 14.11 -6.20 -2.38
N ALA A 82 15.23 -5.58 -2.71
CA ALA A 82 15.27 -4.25 -3.30
C ALA A 82 14.45 -4.10 -4.60
N LYS A 83 14.32 -5.18 -5.40
CA LYS A 83 13.45 -5.18 -6.59
C LYS A 83 11.97 -5.22 -6.20
N LEU A 84 11.63 -5.95 -5.14
CA LEU A 84 10.26 -6.00 -4.62
C LEU A 84 9.87 -4.64 -4.01
N ASP A 85 10.76 -4.02 -3.25
CA ASP A 85 10.57 -2.68 -2.71
C ASP A 85 10.33 -1.65 -3.83
N ALA A 86 11.09 -1.71 -4.91
CA ALA A 86 10.91 -0.84 -6.06
C ALA A 86 9.53 -0.99 -6.70
N ILE A 87 8.99 -2.22 -6.78
CA ILE A 87 7.63 -2.48 -7.27
C ILE A 87 6.61 -1.85 -6.33
N VAL A 88 6.74 -2.10 -5.01
CA VAL A 88 5.81 -1.57 -4.02
C VAL A 88 5.82 -0.04 -4.01
N ASN A 89 6.99 0.59 -4.08
CA ASN A 89 7.12 2.05 -4.16
C ASN A 89 6.43 2.62 -5.41
N THR A 90 6.56 1.94 -6.56
CA THR A 90 5.88 2.35 -7.79
C THR A 90 4.35 2.27 -7.65
N ILE A 91 3.85 1.23 -6.99
CA ILE A 91 2.41 1.05 -6.75
C ILE A 91 1.90 2.10 -5.76
N GLU A 92 2.62 2.33 -4.67
CA GLU A 92 2.28 3.32 -3.66
C GLU A 92 2.17 4.71 -4.29
N LYS A 93 3.17 5.10 -5.08
CA LYS A 93 3.14 6.35 -5.84
C LYS A 93 1.92 6.44 -6.76
N TYR A 94 1.62 5.37 -7.52
CA TYR A 94 0.44 5.31 -8.38
C TYR A 94 -0.86 5.52 -7.61
N VAL A 95 -0.96 4.98 -6.40
CA VAL A 95 -2.14 5.14 -5.54
C VAL A 95 -2.22 6.56 -4.99
N GLN A 96 -1.10 7.11 -4.52
CA GLN A 96 -1.01 8.47 -3.97
C GLN A 96 -1.29 9.57 -5.00
N GLU A 97 -0.93 9.35 -6.26
CA GLU A 97 -1.19 10.29 -7.37
C GLU A 97 -2.64 10.26 -7.87
N SER A 98 -3.54 9.52 -7.21
CA SER A 98 -4.96 9.51 -7.61
C SER A 98 -5.66 10.80 -7.19
N PRO A 99 -6.23 11.58 -8.12
CA PRO A 99 -7.02 12.76 -7.78
C PRO A 99 -8.25 12.41 -6.91
N GLU A 100 -8.86 11.27 -7.18
CA GLU A 100 -10.06 10.78 -6.47
C GLU A 100 -9.70 10.04 -5.18
N ARG A 101 -8.39 9.87 -4.87
CA ARG A 101 -7.87 9.07 -3.75
C ARG A 101 -8.34 7.60 -3.75
N GLU A 102 -8.79 7.12 -4.89
CA GLU A 102 -9.24 5.75 -5.10
C GLU A 102 -8.56 5.13 -6.31
N ARG A 103 -8.21 3.84 -6.24
CA ARG A 103 -7.66 3.06 -7.36
C ARG A 103 -8.22 1.64 -7.36
N PRO A 104 -8.58 1.07 -8.52
CA PRO A 104 -9.02 -0.32 -8.60
C PRO A 104 -7.85 -1.27 -8.35
N THR A 105 -8.07 -2.31 -7.54
CA THR A 105 -7.06 -3.36 -7.28
C THR A 105 -6.69 -4.12 -8.55
N SER A 106 -7.56 -4.17 -9.56
CA SER A 106 -7.25 -4.76 -10.88
C SER A 106 -6.04 -4.09 -11.54
N LYS A 107 -5.96 -2.76 -11.49
CA LYS A 107 -4.81 -2.03 -12.06
C LYS A 107 -3.52 -2.27 -11.27
N ILE A 108 -3.63 -2.35 -9.95
CA ILE A 108 -2.49 -2.69 -9.08
C ILE A 108 -1.96 -4.08 -9.44
N GLY A 109 -2.85 -5.07 -9.56
CA GLY A 109 -2.48 -6.43 -9.93
C GLY A 109 -1.85 -6.53 -11.34
N GLU A 110 -2.40 -5.82 -12.32
CA GLU A 110 -1.80 -5.73 -13.66
C GLU A 110 -0.37 -5.16 -13.61
N MET A 111 -0.13 -4.12 -12.80
CA MET A 111 1.20 -3.53 -12.61
C MET A 111 2.18 -4.54 -12.00
N ILE A 112 1.74 -5.27 -10.96
CA ILE A 112 2.55 -6.31 -10.31
C ILE A 112 2.89 -7.40 -11.32
N MET A 113 1.91 -7.94 -12.02
CA MET A 113 2.08 -9.01 -12.99
C MET A 113 3.07 -8.61 -14.09
N ARG A 114 2.95 -7.40 -14.63
CA ARG A 114 3.89 -6.90 -15.65
C ARG A 114 5.34 -6.88 -15.12
N ARG A 115 5.55 -6.39 -13.90
CA ARG A 115 6.89 -6.36 -13.29
C ARG A 115 7.44 -7.74 -12.94
N LEU A 116 6.61 -8.63 -12.41
CA LEU A 116 7.02 -10.00 -12.12
C LEU A 116 7.36 -10.78 -13.39
N LYS A 117 6.63 -10.56 -14.50
CA LYS A 117 6.90 -11.19 -15.80
C LYS A 117 8.31 -10.87 -16.31
N GLU A 118 8.81 -9.66 -16.04
CA GLU A 118 10.15 -9.22 -16.39
C GLU A 118 11.21 -9.79 -15.43
N LEU A 119 10.90 -9.87 -14.13
CA LEU A 119 11.86 -10.27 -13.09
C LEU A 119 12.03 -11.79 -13.00
N ASP A 120 10.94 -12.52 -12.84
CA ASP A 120 10.95 -13.97 -12.67
C ASP A 120 9.61 -14.58 -13.10
N LYS A 121 9.66 -15.38 -14.16
CA LYS A 121 8.46 -16.00 -14.76
C LYS A 121 7.75 -16.98 -13.83
N VAL A 122 8.48 -17.64 -12.92
CA VAL A 122 7.86 -18.55 -11.94
C VAL A 122 7.10 -17.75 -10.88
N ALA A 123 7.69 -16.65 -10.38
CA ALA A 123 7.02 -15.74 -9.47
C ALA A 123 5.77 -15.12 -10.13
N TYR A 124 5.86 -14.74 -11.41
CA TYR A 124 4.71 -14.29 -12.18
C TYR A 124 3.57 -15.33 -12.18
N VAL A 125 3.87 -16.58 -12.54
CA VAL A 125 2.87 -17.67 -12.60
C VAL A 125 2.21 -17.89 -11.24
N ARG A 126 2.99 -17.89 -10.16
CA ARG A 126 2.48 -18.04 -8.79
C ARG A 126 1.56 -16.89 -8.39
N PHE A 127 1.93 -15.66 -8.73
CA PHE A 127 1.09 -14.50 -8.45
C PHE A 127 -0.18 -14.54 -9.30
N ALA A 128 -0.05 -14.81 -10.59
CA ALA A 128 -1.18 -14.90 -11.53
C ALA A 128 -2.19 -15.99 -11.13
N SER A 129 -1.73 -17.14 -10.62
CA SER A 129 -2.61 -18.24 -10.19
C SER A 129 -3.58 -17.86 -9.08
N VAL A 130 -3.20 -16.89 -8.24
CA VAL A 130 -4.08 -16.37 -7.16
C VAL A 130 -4.86 -15.15 -7.63
N TYR A 131 -4.21 -14.29 -8.42
CA TYR A 131 -4.80 -13.00 -8.80
C TYR A 131 -5.85 -13.10 -9.91
N LEU A 132 -5.61 -13.94 -10.92
CA LEU A 132 -6.51 -14.09 -12.07
C LEU A 132 -7.74 -14.96 -11.76
N GLU A 133 -7.70 -15.74 -10.65
CA GLU A 133 -8.84 -16.59 -10.22
C GLU A 133 -9.32 -17.48 -11.37
N PHE A 134 -8.39 -18.23 -11.97
CA PHE A 134 -8.72 -19.14 -13.08
C PHE A 134 -9.86 -20.09 -12.74
N GLU A 135 -10.84 -20.19 -13.62
CA GLU A 135 -11.99 -21.09 -13.44
C GLU A 135 -11.61 -22.55 -13.65
N ASP A 136 -10.66 -22.81 -14.56
CA ASP A 136 -10.19 -24.16 -14.85
C ASP A 136 -8.69 -24.23 -15.19
N VAL A 137 -8.21 -25.46 -15.32
CA VAL A 137 -6.81 -25.76 -15.67
C VAL A 137 -6.47 -25.32 -17.10
N SER A 138 -7.45 -25.28 -17.99
CA SER A 138 -7.25 -24.92 -19.40
C SER A 138 -6.89 -23.46 -19.57
N GLU A 139 -7.55 -22.57 -18.83
CA GLU A 139 -7.21 -21.13 -18.76
C GLU A 139 -5.79 -20.92 -18.24
N PHE A 140 -5.45 -21.61 -17.16
CA PHE A 140 -4.11 -21.57 -16.59
C PHE A 140 -3.05 -22.05 -17.60
N MET A 141 -3.31 -23.14 -18.29
CA MET A 141 -2.42 -23.67 -19.34
C MET A 141 -2.29 -22.73 -20.54
N HIS A 142 -3.35 -21.99 -20.89
CA HIS A 142 -3.33 -21.00 -21.95
C HIS A 142 -2.37 -19.84 -21.58
N GLU A 143 -2.46 -19.31 -20.34
CA GLU A 143 -1.57 -18.27 -19.85
C GLU A 143 -0.10 -18.73 -19.83
N LEU A 144 0.17 -19.97 -19.40
CA LEU A 144 1.51 -20.57 -19.45
C LEU A 144 2.05 -20.67 -20.88
N LYS A 145 1.26 -21.12 -21.83
CA LYS A 145 1.65 -21.18 -23.25
C LYS A 145 2.01 -19.81 -23.81
N HIS A 146 1.21 -18.78 -23.47
CA HIS A 146 1.46 -17.40 -23.87
C HIS A 146 2.78 -16.87 -23.27
N LEU A 147 3.07 -17.21 -22.01
CA LEU A 147 4.32 -16.83 -21.34
C LEU A 147 5.56 -17.49 -21.97
N VAL A 148 5.46 -18.72 -22.46
CA VAL A 148 6.54 -19.45 -23.12
C VAL A 148 6.78 -18.90 -24.52
N ARG A 149 5.72 -18.63 -25.29
CA ARG A 149 5.83 -18.08 -26.68
C ARG A 149 6.49 -16.70 -26.71
N SER A 150 6.26 -15.86 -25.73
CA SER A 150 6.92 -14.54 -25.63
C SER A 150 8.44 -14.64 -25.44
N ARG A 151 9.01 -15.84 -25.21
CA ARG A 151 10.46 -16.11 -25.11
C ARG A 151 11.14 -16.32 -26.45
N SER A 152 10.41 -16.76 -27.48
CA SER A 152 11.00 -17.09 -28.78
C SER A 152 11.28 -15.89 -29.69
N ALA A 153 10.77 -14.70 -29.33
CA ALA A 153 10.95 -13.48 -30.13
C ALA A 153 12.20 -12.65 -29.75
N GLY A 154 13.01 -13.06 -28.78
CA GLY A 154 14.06 -12.21 -28.19
C GLY A 154 15.44 -12.84 -27.97
N VAL A 155 15.76 -14.01 -28.54
CA VAL A 155 17.12 -14.59 -28.42
C VAL A 155 17.79 -14.66 -29.78
N PRO A 156 18.79 -13.81 -30.08
CA PRO A 156 19.69 -14.07 -31.19
C PRO A 156 20.48 -15.33 -30.86
N LYS A 157 20.42 -16.36 -31.72
CA LYS A 157 21.31 -17.52 -31.70
C LYS A 157 22.75 -17.00 -31.77
N LYS A 158 23.51 -17.16 -30.69
CA LYS A 158 24.97 -17.07 -30.79
C LYS A 158 25.45 -18.31 -31.57
N VAL A 159 26.05 -18.06 -32.68
CA VAL A 159 26.93 -18.96 -33.44
C VAL A 159 28.23 -19.09 -32.66
#